data_a01ff1d329ce99f60e53367dbccc3330
#
_entry.id   a01ff1d329ce99f60e53367dbccc3330
#
_cell.length_a   1.000
_cell.length_b   1.000
_cell.length_c   1.000
_cell.angle_alpha   90.00
_cell.angle_beta   90.00
_cell.angle_gamma   90.00
#
_symmetry.space_group_name_H-M   'P 1'
#
loop_
_entity.id
_entity.type
_entity.pdbx_description
1 polymer ?
#
loop_
_entity_poly.entity_id
_entity_poly.type
_entity_poly.pdbx_seq_one_letter_code
_entity_poly.pdbx_strand_id
1 'polypeptide(L)'
;MTNAEYFEKKNISFSRSMKLFNESKIKSFDEFLKCEHSDHKFKCGDIVVLQLNDNVRSLKWNNNVVFMILKCNKEYYCVKYLTPTEYNDVGDYREFTVKFIDENCKIY
;
A
#
# COMPACT_ATOMS: atom_id res chain seq x y z
N MET A 1 -4.48 -16.15 -3.67
CA MET A 1 -4.08 -16.95 -2.48
C MET A 1 -4.50 -16.22 -1.22
N THR A 2 -5.21 -16.89 -0.32
CA THR A 2 -5.59 -16.30 0.96
C THR A 2 -4.40 -16.28 1.92
N ASN A 3 -4.53 -15.52 3.02
CA ASN A 3 -3.49 -15.51 4.06
C ASN A 3 -3.27 -16.91 4.64
N ALA A 4 -4.35 -17.68 4.86
CA ALA A 4 -4.25 -19.05 5.37
C ALA A 4 -3.43 -19.94 4.42
N GLU A 5 -3.72 -19.88 3.14
CA GLU A 5 -2.98 -20.63 2.12
C GLU A 5 -1.51 -20.21 2.04
N TYR A 6 -1.25 -18.92 2.11
CA TYR A 6 0.12 -18.40 2.10
C TYR A 6 0.91 -18.87 3.33
N PHE A 7 0.32 -18.79 4.52
CA PHE A 7 0.98 -19.21 5.75
C PHE A 7 1.31 -20.70 5.76
N GLU A 8 0.40 -21.52 5.24
CA GLU A 8 0.63 -22.96 5.10
C GLU A 8 1.74 -23.25 4.11
N LYS A 9 1.69 -22.63 2.93
CA LYS A 9 2.68 -22.84 1.87
C LYS A 9 4.09 -22.42 2.30
N LYS A 10 4.22 -21.35 3.06
CA LYS A 10 5.50 -20.80 3.52
C LYS A 10 5.92 -21.28 4.90
N ASN A 11 5.17 -22.18 5.52
CA ASN A 11 5.43 -22.63 6.90
C ASN A 11 5.59 -21.46 7.89
N ILE A 12 4.71 -20.47 7.80
CA ILE A 12 4.74 -19.33 8.71
C ILE A 12 4.30 -19.78 10.11
N SER A 13 5.09 -19.44 11.14
CA SER A 13 4.75 -19.78 12.51
C SER A 13 3.49 -19.04 12.97
N PHE A 14 2.80 -19.63 13.95
CA PHE A 14 1.61 -19.00 14.55
C PHE A 14 1.94 -17.61 15.11
N SER A 15 3.07 -17.48 15.81
CA SER A 15 3.50 -16.20 16.39
C SER A 15 3.66 -15.11 15.32
N ARG A 16 4.26 -15.46 14.18
CA ARG A 16 4.44 -14.52 13.08
C ARG A 16 3.10 -14.18 12.42
N SER A 17 2.21 -15.16 12.23
CA SER A 17 0.89 -14.92 11.67
C SER A 17 0.05 -13.99 12.57
N MET A 18 0.14 -14.16 13.90
CA MET A 18 -0.52 -13.27 14.85
C MET A 18 0.03 -11.85 14.79
N LYS A 19 1.34 -11.70 14.62
CA LYS A 19 1.95 -10.39 14.44
C LYS A 19 1.42 -9.69 13.18
N LEU A 20 1.36 -10.41 12.07
CA LEU A 20 0.82 -9.88 10.82
C LEU A 20 -0.67 -9.53 10.95
N PHE A 21 -1.43 -10.36 11.66
CA PHE A 21 -2.82 -10.07 11.97
C PHE A 21 -2.97 -8.76 12.76
N ASN A 22 -2.17 -8.58 13.80
CA ASN A 22 -2.22 -7.36 14.61
C ASN A 22 -1.89 -6.10 13.77
N GLU A 23 -0.99 -6.22 12.82
CA GLU A 23 -0.62 -5.13 11.91
C GLU A 23 -1.72 -4.84 10.89
N SER A 24 -2.57 -5.81 10.56
CA SER A 24 -3.58 -5.70 9.49
C SER A 24 -4.77 -4.82 9.83
N LYS A 25 -5.00 -4.51 11.11
CA LYS A 25 -6.17 -3.77 11.60
C LYS A 25 -7.50 -4.48 11.36
N ILE A 26 -7.50 -5.74 10.99
CA ILE A 26 -8.69 -6.58 10.86
C ILE A 26 -9.04 -7.08 12.26
N LYS A 27 -10.33 -7.07 12.61
CA LYS A 27 -10.79 -7.37 13.98
C LYS A 27 -10.79 -8.85 14.33
N SER A 28 -10.98 -9.73 13.35
CA SER A 28 -11.11 -11.17 13.55
C SER A 28 -9.97 -11.90 12.84
N PHE A 29 -9.30 -12.80 13.57
CA PHE A 29 -8.24 -13.63 12.98
C PHE A 29 -8.81 -14.55 11.88
N ASP A 30 -10.01 -15.08 12.05
CA ASP A 30 -10.65 -15.89 11.01
C ASP A 30 -10.89 -15.10 9.73
N GLU A 31 -11.35 -13.86 9.86
CA GLU A 31 -11.52 -12.98 8.70
C GLU A 31 -10.18 -12.66 8.04
N PHE A 32 -9.14 -12.43 8.85
CA PHE A 32 -7.78 -12.18 8.34
C PHE A 32 -7.27 -13.36 7.53
N LEU A 33 -7.48 -14.58 8.00
CA LEU A 33 -7.05 -15.78 7.28
C LEU A 33 -7.77 -15.97 5.93
N LYS A 34 -9.00 -15.50 5.83
CA LYS A 34 -9.80 -15.58 4.60
C LYS A 34 -9.48 -14.44 3.61
N CYS A 35 -8.81 -13.39 4.05
CA CYS A 35 -8.44 -12.28 3.19
C CYS A 35 -7.38 -12.71 2.18
N GLU A 36 -7.42 -12.09 1.00
CA GLU A 36 -6.39 -12.29 -0.01
C GLU A 36 -5.05 -11.81 0.53
N HIS A 37 -4.03 -12.66 0.41
CA HIS A 37 -2.70 -12.29 0.85
C HIS A 37 -2.10 -11.22 -0.06
N SER A 38 -1.54 -10.17 0.54
CA SER A 38 -0.91 -9.07 -0.18
C SER A 38 0.58 -9.00 0.18
N ASP A 39 1.43 -9.15 -0.84
CA ASP A 39 2.87 -8.95 -0.73
C ASP A 39 3.27 -7.48 -0.93
N HIS A 40 2.30 -6.58 -0.98
CA HIS A 40 2.55 -5.16 -1.20
C HIS A 40 3.34 -4.55 -0.06
N LYS A 41 4.27 -3.67 -0.41
CA LYS A 41 5.08 -2.91 0.54
C LYS A 41 4.22 -2.07 1.49
N PHE A 42 3.12 -1.54 0.98
CA PHE A 42 2.22 -0.68 1.74
C PHE A 42 0.85 -1.34 1.91
N LYS A 43 0.15 -0.94 2.96
CA LYS A 43 -1.15 -1.49 3.33
C LYS A 43 -2.22 -0.40 3.31
N CYS A 44 -3.47 -0.83 3.23
CA CYS A 44 -4.64 0.03 3.35
C CYS A 44 -4.55 0.91 4.60
N GLY A 45 -4.69 2.22 4.44
CA GLY A 45 -4.57 3.19 5.52
C GLY A 45 -3.18 3.77 5.72
N ASP A 46 -2.15 3.23 5.06
CA ASP A 46 -0.80 3.79 5.14
C ASP A 46 -0.77 5.15 4.44
N ILE A 47 -0.01 6.07 5.03
CA ILE A 47 0.26 7.37 4.42
C ILE A 47 1.69 7.31 3.88
N VAL A 48 1.82 7.61 2.59
CA VAL A 48 3.10 7.53 1.88
C VAL A 48 3.40 8.86 1.22
N VAL A 49 4.69 9.16 1.08
CA VAL A 49 5.15 10.34 0.38
C VAL A 49 5.87 9.93 -0.89
N LEU A 50 5.52 10.60 -1.99
CA LEU A 50 6.16 10.40 -3.27
C LEU A 50 7.55 11.03 -3.25
N GLN A 51 8.57 10.23 -3.52
CA GLN A 51 9.95 10.69 -3.67
C GLN A 51 10.43 10.31 -5.07
N LEU A 52 10.37 11.28 -5.96
CA LEU A 52 10.89 11.07 -7.31
C LEU A 52 12.41 11.11 -7.28
N ASN A 53 13.04 10.13 -7.90
CA ASN A 53 14.47 10.18 -8.14
C ASN A 53 14.79 11.23 -9.22
N ASP A 54 16.06 11.60 -9.37
CA ASP A 54 16.47 12.67 -10.28
C ASP A 54 16.09 12.42 -11.75
N ASN A 55 15.92 11.15 -12.14
CA ASN A 55 15.53 10.77 -13.49
C ASN A 55 14.06 11.08 -13.83
N VAL A 56 13.23 11.34 -12.84
CA VAL A 56 11.78 11.59 -13.01
C VAL A 56 11.41 13.05 -12.74
N ARG A 57 12.39 13.89 -12.37
CA ARG A 57 12.16 15.32 -12.10
C ARG A 57 11.69 16.12 -13.33
N SER A 58 11.80 15.55 -14.51
CA SER A 58 11.28 16.17 -15.73
C SER A 58 9.74 16.13 -15.78
N LEU A 59 9.12 15.26 -15.01
CA LEU A 59 7.69 15.32 -14.78
C LEU A 59 7.46 16.37 -13.69
N LYS A 60 6.64 17.36 -13.97
CA LYS A 60 6.33 18.49 -13.09
C LYS A 60 5.66 18.09 -11.77
N TRP A 61 6.20 17.12 -11.07
CA TRP A 61 5.67 16.63 -9.80
C TRP A 61 6.49 17.23 -8.67
N ASN A 62 5.81 17.83 -7.72
CA ASN A 62 6.47 18.31 -6.51
C ASN A 62 6.94 17.12 -5.66
N ASN A 63 8.15 17.24 -5.10
CA ASN A 63 8.79 16.20 -4.30
C ASN A 63 8.10 15.88 -2.97
N ASN A 64 6.92 16.42 -2.70
CA ASN A 64 6.22 16.30 -1.41
C ASN A 64 4.75 15.95 -1.59
N VAL A 65 4.43 15.15 -2.59
CA VAL A 65 3.06 14.70 -2.78
C VAL A 65 2.80 13.55 -1.81
N VAL A 66 1.80 13.71 -0.97
CA VAL A 66 1.43 12.74 0.06
C VAL A 66 0.13 12.05 -0.33
N PHE A 67 0.12 10.74 -0.23
CA PHE A 67 -1.05 9.91 -0.54
C PHE A 67 -1.45 9.07 0.66
N MET A 68 -2.74 8.76 0.74
CA MET A 68 -3.24 7.69 1.62
C MET A 68 -3.60 6.48 0.76
N ILE A 69 -3.10 5.32 1.12
CA ILE A 69 -3.44 4.06 0.47
C ILE A 69 -4.86 3.65 0.89
N LEU A 70 -5.78 3.57 -0.07
CA LEU A 70 -7.17 3.18 0.19
C LEU A 70 -7.43 1.71 -0.06
N LYS A 71 -6.86 1.18 -1.14
CA LYS A 71 -7.02 -0.22 -1.55
C LYS A 71 -5.74 -0.70 -2.21
N CYS A 72 -5.48 -1.99 -2.05
CA CYS A 72 -4.38 -2.67 -2.72
C CYS A 72 -4.95 -3.86 -3.47
N ASN A 73 -4.60 -4.01 -4.74
CA ASN A 73 -4.84 -5.23 -5.49
C ASN A 73 -3.52 -5.71 -6.10
N LYS A 74 -3.55 -6.77 -6.91
CA LYS A 74 -2.32 -7.35 -7.46
C LYS A 74 -1.54 -6.40 -8.35
N GLU A 75 -2.20 -5.47 -9.02
CA GLU A 75 -1.60 -4.63 -10.05
C GLU A 75 -1.53 -3.16 -9.67
N TYR A 76 -2.46 -2.69 -8.82
CA TYR A 76 -2.62 -1.27 -8.52
C TYR A 76 -2.83 -1.01 -7.04
N TYR A 77 -2.36 0.18 -6.62
CA TYR A 77 -2.84 0.82 -5.41
C TYR A 77 -3.85 1.89 -5.79
N CYS A 78 -4.98 1.93 -5.09
CA CYS A 78 -5.87 3.07 -5.14
C CYS A 78 -5.50 4.03 -4.02
N VAL A 79 -5.18 5.27 -4.36
CA VAL A 79 -4.71 6.27 -3.41
C VAL A 79 -5.59 7.51 -3.40
N LYS A 80 -5.55 8.21 -2.27
CA LYS A 80 -6.22 9.49 -2.11
C LYS A 80 -5.15 10.57 -1.91
N TYR A 81 -5.23 11.65 -2.66
CA TYR A 81 -4.30 12.77 -2.50
C TYR A 81 -4.55 13.49 -1.17
N LEU A 82 -3.52 13.63 -0.36
CA LEU A 82 -3.55 14.41 0.88
C LEU A 82 -2.93 15.79 0.70
N THR A 83 -2.23 16.03 -0.42
CA THR A 83 -1.68 17.32 -0.80
C THR A 83 -2.11 17.67 -2.21
N PRO A 84 -2.32 18.95 -2.54
CA PRO A 84 -2.68 19.33 -3.89
C PRO A 84 -1.48 19.22 -4.84
N THR A 85 -1.77 18.95 -6.10
CA THR A 85 -0.80 19.01 -7.20
C THR A 85 -1.33 19.97 -8.26
N GLU A 86 -0.53 20.18 -9.32
CA GLU A 86 -0.95 21.02 -10.45
C GLU A 86 -2.24 20.49 -11.10
N TYR A 87 -2.45 19.18 -11.07
CA TYR A 87 -3.57 18.52 -11.77
C TYR A 87 -4.62 17.90 -10.84
N ASN A 88 -4.35 17.80 -9.56
CA ASN A 88 -5.23 17.12 -8.61
C ASN A 88 -5.38 17.92 -7.34
N ASP A 89 -6.60 17.93 -6.79
CA ASP A 89 -6.92 18.57 -5.53
C ASP A 89 -6.81 17.56 -4.37
N VAL A 90 -6.72 18.09 -3.15
CA VAL A 90 -6.81 17.27 -1.95
C VAL A 90 -8.13 16.50 -1.96
N GLY A 91 -8.04 15.19 -1.71
CA GLY A 91 -9.21 14.32 -1.71
C GLY A 91 -9.48 13.60 -3.04
N ASP A 92 -8.78 13.95 -4.11
CA ASP A 92 -8.89 13.23 -5.37
C ASP A 92 -8.35 11.81 -5.24
N TYR A 93 -8.93 10.90 -6.02
CA TYR A 93 -8.52 9.50 -6.04
C TYR A 93 -7.77 9.18 -7.33
N ARG A 94 -6.81 8.28 -7.25
CA ARG A 94 -6.10 7.79 -8.43
C ARG A 94 -5.60 6.38 -8.19
N GLU A 95 -5.45 5.62 -9.28
CA GLU A 95 -4.81 4.31 -9.27
C GLU A 95 -3.41 4.41 -9.86
N PHE A 96 -2.44 3.87 -9.13
CA PHE A 96 -1.07 3.75 -9.60
C PHE A 96 -0.67 2.28 -9.59
N THR A 97 0.21 1.89 -10.49
CA THR A 97 0.75 0.53 -10.48
C THR A 97 1.51 0.26 -9.18
N VAL A 98 1.46 -0.98 -8.73
CA VAL A 98 2.21 -1.42 -7.54
C VAL A 98 3.69 -1.10 -7.70
N LYS A 99 4.25 -1.35 -8.89
CA LYS A 99 5.64 -1.05 -9.18
C LYS A 99 5.97 0.43 -8.98
N PHE A 100 5.13 1.33 -9.49
CA PHE A 100 5.37 2.78 -9.36
C PHE A 100 5.40 3.20 -7.89
N ILE A 101 4.41 2.79 -7.12
CA ILE A 101 4.29 3.18 -5.70
C ILE A 101 5.42 2.57 -4.86
N ASP A 102 5.71 1.27 -5.06
CA ASP A 102 6.75 0.59 -4.27
C ASP A 102 8.15 1.15 -4.55
N GLU A 103 8.42 1.58 -5.78
CA GLU A 103 9.72 2.13 -6.16
C GLU A 103 9.89 3.60 -5.81
N ASN A 104 8.82 4.39 -5.79
CA ASN A 104 8.89 5.85 -5.70
C ASN A 104 8.31 6.45 -4.43
N CYS A 105 7.67 5.65 -3.59
CA CYS A 105 7.06 6.12 -2.35
C CYS A 105 7.71 5.48 -1.13
N LYS A 106 7.66 6.19 -0.02
CA LYS A 106 8.03 5.66 1.29
C LYS A 106 7.01 6.10 2.34
N ILE A 107 7.00 5.46 3.50
CA ILE A 107 6.14 5.85 4.62
C ILE A 107 6.46 7.31 5.00
N TYR A 108 5.39 8.06 5.12
CA TYR A 108 5.45 9.49 5.45
C TYR A 108 5.90 9.74 6.89
#